data_a0a636611a2d325d7d5d3ade86d170a7
#
_entry.id   a0a636611a2d325d7d5d3ade86d170a7
#
_cell.length_a   1.000
_cell.length_b   1.000
_cell.length_c   1.000
_cell.angle_alpha   90.00
_cell.angle_beta   90.00
_cell.angle_gamma   90.00
#
_symmetry.space_group_name_H-M   'P 1'
#
loop_
_entity.id
_entity.type
_entity.pdbx_description
1 polymer ?
#
loop_
_entity_poly.entity_id
_entity_poly.type
_entity_poly.pdbx_seq_one_letter_code
_entity_poly.pdbx_strand_id
1 'polypeptide(L)'
;KLMKKKNILILGSEGQIGAHLVDFFKQKKNYNISKFDLVLRKAHDLRETSNKNLERKIKSSDFIFFLAFDVGGSRYLKKYQRTYEFLMNNLFIMGNVFKLINKYNKKFIFASSQMSNMDSSPYGTLKKLGEDITKSLDGIYVKFWNVYGIEKDLNKSHVITDFILMALKDKKIKM
;
A
#
# COMPACT_ATOMS: atom_id res chain seq x y z
N LYS A 1 -16.61 17.77 -26.65
CA LYS A 1 -15.53 18.18 -25.73
C LYS A 1 -14.84 16.88 -25.24
N LEU A 2 -13.59 16.66 -25.63
CA LEU A 2 -12.79 15.57 -25.07
C LEU A 2 -12.68 15.79 -23.55
N MET A 3 -13.20 14.86 -22.76
CA MET A 3 -13.08 14.93 -21.31
C MET A 3 -11.59 14.80 -20.92
N LYS A 4 -11.07 15.75 -20.16
CA LYS A 4 -9.69 15.72 -19.64
C LYS A 4 -9.50 14.46 -18.81
N LYS A 5 -8.51 13.65 -19.16
CA LYS A 5 -8.17 12.45 -18.37
C LYS A 5 -7.75 12.81 -16.95
N LYS A 6 -8.19 12.04 -15.97
CA LYS A 6 -7.75 12.18 -14.58
C LYS A 6 -6.44 11.42 -14.34
N ASN A 7 -5.50 12.04 -13.65
CA ASN A 7 -4.21 11.45 -13.30
C ASN A 7 -4.31 10.71 -11.97
N ILE A 8 -4.19 9.40 -12.02
CA ILE A 8 -4.22 8.52 -10.85
C ILE A 8 -2.79 8.12 -10.48
N LEU A 9 -2.41 8.33 -9.22
CA LEU A 9 -1.15 7.84 -8.67
C LEU A 9 -1.41 6.64 -7.78
N ILE A 10 -0.69 5.54 -8.01
CA ILE A 10 -0.76 4.34 -7.20
C ILE A 10 0.60 4.14 -6.52
N LEU A 11 0.67 4.40 -5.20
CA LEU A 11 1.81 4.13 -4.35
C LEU A 11 1.72 2.70 -3.84
N GLY A 12 2.72 1.87 -4.09
CA GLY A 12 2.66 0.42 -3.88
C GLY A 12 2.03 -0.31 -5.07
N SER A 13 2.33 0.15 -6.29
CA SER A 13 1.72 -0.32 -7.55
C SER A 13 2.09 -1.74 -7.96
N GLU A 14 3.15 -2.33 -7.39
CA GLU A 14 3.57 -3.70 -7.67
C GLU A 14 3.14 -4.69 -6.57
N GLY A 15 2.56 -4.19 -5.47
CA GLY A 15 1.94 -5.00 -4.44
C GLY A 15 0.67 -5.70 -4.93
N GLN A 16 0.15 -6.65 -4.15
CA GLN A 16 -1.01 -7.47 -4.51
C GLN A 16 -2.21 -6.62 -4.96
N ILE A 17 -2.64 -5.66 -4.14
CA ILE A 17 -3.79 -4.79 -4.46
C ILE A 17 -3.42 -3.80 -5.57
N GLY A 18 -2.22 -3.20 -5.49
CA GLY A 18 -1.77 -2.16 -6.42
C GLY A 18 -1.69 -2.64 -7.86
N ALA A 19 -1.17 -3.85 -8.10
CA ALA A 19 -1.07 -4.43 -9.44
C ALA A 19 -2.46 -4.62 -10.08
N HIS A 20 -3.42 -5.12 -9.33
CA HIS A 20 -4.80 -5.26 -9.83
C HIS A 20 -5.47 -3.92 -10.12
N LEU A 21 -5.24 -2.90 -9.29
CA LEU A 21 -5.73 -1.55 -9.57
C LEU A 21 -5.10 -0.95 -10.82
N VAL A 22 -3.80 -1.15 -11.02
CA VAL A 22 -3.11 -0.73 -12.25
C VAL A 22 -3.79 -1.34 -13.48
N ASP A 23 -4.03 -2.66 -13.45
CA ASP A 23 -4.65 -3.35 -14.59
C ASP A 23 -6.11 -2.95 -14.81
N PHE A 24 -6.86 -2.73 -13.73
CA PHE A 24 -8.22 -2.19 -13.83
C PHE A 24 -8.25 -0.81 -14.51
N PHE A 25 -7.40 0.13 -14.07
CA PHE A 25 -7.40 1.47 -14.62
C PHE A 25 -6.83 1.56 -16.02
N LYS A 26 -5.89 0.69 -16.43
CA LYS A 26 -5.39 0.62 -17.82
C LYS A 26 -6.50 0.36 -18.84
N GLN A 27 -7.55 -0.36 -18.44
CA GLN A 27 -8.70 -0.62 -19.30
C GLN A 27 -9.66 0.58 -19.43
N LYS A 28 -9.46 1.62 -18.65
CA LYS A 28 -10.34 2.80 -18.60
C LYS A 28 -9.72 3.98 -19.36
N LYS A 29 -10.34 4.37 -20.46
CA LYS A 29 -9.82 5.45 -21.35
C LYS A 29 -9.71 6.82 -20.68
N ASN A 30 -10.43 7.06 -19.59
CA ASN A 30 -10.55 8.35 -18.93
C ASN A 30 -9.48 8.63 -17.86
N TYR A 31 -8.50 7.73 -17.69
CA TYR A 31 -7.48 7.85 -16.67
C TYR A 31 -6.07 7.73 -17.24
N ASN A 32 -5.16 8.53 -16.70
CA ASN A 32 -3.71 8.35 -16.84
C ASN A 32 -3.19 7.76 -15.54
N ILE A 33 -2.37 6.70 -15.61
CA ILE A 33 -1.88 6.00 -14.43
C ILE A 33 -0.41 6.27 -14.24
N SER A 34 -0.06 6.69 -13.03
CA SER A 34 1.31 6.78 -12.55
C SER A 34 1.56 5.69 -11.51
N LYS A 35 2.54 4.85 -11.78
CA LYS A 35 3.02 3.79 -10.90
C LYS A 35 4.16 4.33 -10.05
N PHE A 36 4.17 3.97 -8.76
CA PHE A 36 5.26 4.30 -7.84
C PHE A 36 5.48 3.13 -6.88
N ASP A 37 6.61 2.46 -7.03
CA ASP A 37 6.97 1.29 -6.23
C ASP A 37 8.48 1.08 -6.25
N LEU A 38 9.05 0.70 -5.12
CA LEU A 38 10.49 0.43 -4.97
C LEU A 38 10.98 -0.69 -5.89
N VAL A 39 10.12 -1.69 -6.15
CA VAL A 39 10.40 -2.81 -7.07
C VAL A 39 10.66 -2.32 -8.50
N LEU A 40 10.02 -1.22 -8.91
CA LEU A 40 10.20 -0.65 -10.24
C LEU A 40 11.54 0.09 -10.38
N ARG A 41 11.92 0.87 -9.35
CA ARG A 41 13.14 1.71 -9.35
C ARG A 41 13.53 2.06 -7.93
N LYS A 42 14.83 2.05 -7.62
CA LYS A 42 15.36 2.54 -6.32
C LYS A 42 14.91 3.98 -6.01
N ALA A 43 14.82 4.85 -7.03
CA ALA A 43 14.32 6.23 -6.88
C ALA A 43 12.85 6.35 -6.49
N HIS A 44 12.11 5.24 -6.44
CA HIS A 44 10.73 5.17 -5.94
C HIS A 44 10.66 4.74 -4.46
N ASP A 45 11.73 4.91 -3.71
CA ASP A 45 11.72 4.66 -2.27
C ASP A 45 10.95 5.77 -1.54
N LEU A 46 9.83 5.39 -0.93
CA LEU A 46 8.97 6.31 -0.18
C LEU A 46 9.56 6.71 1.18
N ARG A 47 10.61 6.02 1.63
CA ARG A 47 11.33 6.33 2.88
C ARG A 47 12.28 7.51 2.73
N GLU A 48 12.66 7.84 1.51
CA GLU A 48 13.56 8.96 1.19
C GLU A 48 12.89 10.31 1.47
N THR A 49 13.46 11.08 2.40
CA THR A 49 12.84 12.30 2.96
C THR A 49 12.66 13.42 1.93
N SER A 50 13.52 13.50 0.92
CA SER A 50 13.50 14.57 -0.10
C SER A 50 13.32 14.01 -1.51
N ASN A 51 12.44 13.02 -1.65
CA ASN A 51 12.21 12.36 -2.93
C ASN A 51 11.48 13.27 -3.94
N LYS A 52 12.25 13.96 -4.78
CA LYS A 52 11.72 14.86 -5.84
C LYS A 52 10.81 14.15 -6.84
N ASN A 53 11.04 12.84 -7.09
CA ASN A 53 10.19 12.06 -7.98
C ASN A 53 8.80 11.83 -7.37
N LEU A 54 8.74 11.49 -6.07
CA LEU A 54 7.50 11.36 -5.33
C LEU A 54 6.73 12.68 -5.31
N GLU A 55 7.41 13.78 -4.96
CA GLU A 55 6.81 15.11 -4.90
C GLU A 55 6.20 15.52 -6.24
N ARG A 56 6.94 15.37 -7.35
CA ARG A 56 6.43 15.66 -8.69
C ARG A 56 5.20 14.81 -9.03
N LYS A 57 5.20 13.52 -8.70
CA LYS A 57 4.08 12.61 -8.97
C LYS A 57 2.84 12.97 -8.15
N ILE A 58 3.02 13.25 -6.86
CA ILE A 58 1.92 13.71 -5.99
C ILE A 58 1.36 15.03 -6.50
N LYS A 59 2.22 16.02 -6.80
CA LYS A 59 1.78 17.32 -7.31
C LYS A 59 0.94 17.21 -8.59
N SER A 60 1.31 16.34 -9.53
CA SER A 60 0.62 16.18 -10.81
C SER A 60 -0.59 15.24 -10.78
N SER A 61 -0.87 14.55 -9.68
CA SER A 61 -2.00 13.63 -9.57
C SER A 61 -3.30 14.36 -9.20
N ASP A 62 -4.42 13.85 -9.69
CA ASP A 62 -5.77 14.26 -9.30
C ASP A 62 -6.31 13.40 -8.14
N PHE A 63 -5.85 12.15 -8.06
CA PHE A 63 -6.21 11.22 -7.00
C PHE A 63 -5.08 10.23 -6.70
N ILE A 64 -4.93 9.85 -5.42
CA ILE A 64 -3.86 8.98 -4.94
C ILE A 64 -4.43 7.75 -4.25
N PHE A 65 -3.97 6.57 -4.66
CA PHE A 65 -4.13 5.32 -3.91
C PHE A 65 -2.85 5.08 -3.11
N PHE A 66 -2.92 5.31 -1.82
CA PHE A 66 -1.81 5.08 -0.90
C PHE A 66 -1.89 3.67 -0.32
N LEU A 67 -1.31 2.71 -1.04
CA LEU A 67 -1.32 1.28 -0.70
C LEU A 67 0.03 0.80 -0.16
N ALA A 68 1.10 1.57 -0.40
CA ALA A 68 2.46 1.20 -0.01
C ALA A 68 2.61 1.11 1.51
N PHE A 69 3.13 -0.02 1.96
CA PHE A 69 3.47 -0.29 3.34
C PHE A 69 4.49 -1.42 3.38
N ASP A 70 5.41 -1.42 4.34
CA ASP A 70 6.23 -2.61 4.60
C ASP A 70 5.37 -3.61 5.34
N VAL A 71 4.84 -4.58 4.61
CA VAL A 71 3.86 -5.56 5.12
C VAL A 71 3.94 -6.86 4.34
N GLY A 72 3.45 -7.92 4.94
CA GLY A 72 3.25 -9.24 4.36
C GLY A 72 2.18 -9.99 5.14
N GLY A 73 2.00 -11.27 4.83
CA GLY A 73 1.08 -12.15 5.55
C GLY A 73 1.44 -12.36 7.02
N SER A 74 0.65 -13.18 7.71
CA SER A 74 0.78 -13.42 9.16
C SER A 74 2.18 -13.87 9.58
N ARG A 75 2.84 -14.71 8.79
CA ARG A 75 4.22 -15.16 9.06
C ARG A 75 5.22 -14.01 9.05
N TYR A 76 5.10 -13.12 8.07
CA TYR A 76 5.93 -11.93 7.96
C TYR A 76 5.73 -11.00 9.16
N LEU A 77 4.47 -10.69 9.48
CA LEU A 77 4.13 -9.82 10.61
C LEU A 77 4.58 -10.42 11.95
N LYS A 78 4.37 -11.72 12.17
CA LYS A 78 4.84 -12.42 13.40
C LYS A 78 6.35 -12.26 13.60
N LYS A 79 7.12 -12.28 12.51
CA LYS A 79 8.58 -12.18 12.56
C LYS A 79 9.09 -10.73 12.69
N TYR A 80 8.48 -9.78 11.98
CA TYR A 80 9.09 -8.48 11.74
C TYR A 80 8.37 -7.29 12.37
N GLN A 81 7.05 -7.35 12.67
CA GLN A 81 6.30 -6.16 13.08
C GLN A 81 6.80 -5.45 14.35
N ARG A 82 7.65 -6.12 15.16
CA ARG A 82 8.25 -5.56 16.37
C ARG A 82 9.71 -5.12 16.19
N THR A 83 10.28 -5.27 14.99
CA THR A 83 11.64 -4.81 14.71
C THR A 83 11.67 -3.31 14.49
N TYR A 84 12.81 -2.71 14.82
CA TYR A 84 13.06 -1.29 14.61
C TYR A 84 12.88 -0.92 13.12
N GLU A 85 13.44 -1.73 12.22
CA GLU A 85 13.40 -1.50 10.77
C GLU A 85 11.98 -1.49 10.23
N PHE A 86 11.14 -2.43 10.66
CA PHE A 86 9.74 -2.48 10.24
C PHE A 86 8.98 -1.23 10.67
N LEU A 87 9.15 -0.84 11.94
CA LEU A 87 8.48 0.34 12.51
C LEU A 87 8.92 1.61 11.78
N MET A 88 10.24 1.81 11.65
CA MET A 88 10.79 3.01 11.02
C MET A 88 10.48 3.08 9.53
N ASN A 89 10.56 1.97 8.78
CA ASN A 89 10.18 1.93 7.39
C ASN A 89 8.76 2.48 7.19
N ASN A 90 7.82 2.00 7.98
CA ASN A 90 6.41 2.41 7.84
C ASN A 90 6.16 3.84 8.33
N LEU A 91 6.86 4.29 9.37
CA LEU A 91 6.78 5.68 9.83
C LEU A 91 7.32 6.64 8.75
N PHE A 92 8.47 6.34 8.14
CA PHE A 92 9.02 7.16 7.06
C PHE A 92 8.12 7.18 5.82
N ILE A 93 7.59 6.02 5.41
CA ILE A 93 6.63 5.93 4.30
C ILE A 93 5.43 6.84 4.56
N MET A 94 4.78 6.69 5.72
CA MET A 94 3.61 7.51 6.08
C MET A 94 3.96 9.00 6.19
N GLY A 95 5.03 9.33 6.92
CA GLY A 95 5.44 10.72 7.14
C GLY A 95 5.71 11.46 5.83
N ASN A 96 6.48 10.86 4.93
CA ASN A 96 6.83 11.47 3.65
C ASN A 96 5.62 11.63 2.73
N VAL A 97 4.77 10.61 2.63
CA VAL A 97 3.60 10.65 1.75
C VAL A 97 2.53 11.61 2.27
N PHE A 98 2.14 11.52 3.53
CA PHE A 98 1.12 12.41 4.11
C PHE A 98 1.56 13.87 4.13
N LYS A 99 2.85 14.16 4.40
CA LYS A 99 3.41 15.51 4.30
C LYS A 99 3.16 16.11 2.91
N LEU A 100 3.40 15.36 1.84
CA LEU A 100 3.21 15.83 0.47
C LEU A 100 1.73 15.91 0.08
N ILE A 101 0.90 14.97 0.53
CA ILE A 101 -0.56 15.00 0.35
C ILE A 101 -1.11 16.29 0.97
N ASN A 102 -0.73 16.60 2.21
CA ASN A 102 -1.13 17.83 2.89
C ASN A 102 -0.62 19.08 2.14
N LYS A 103 0.68 19.12 1.80
CA LYS A 103 1.30 20.25 1.08
C LYS A 103 0.57 20.62 -0.20
N TYR A 104 0.08 19.62 -0.95
CA TYR A 104 -0.57 19.81 -2.25
C TYR A 104 -2.09 19.63 -2.21
N ASN A 105 -2.67 19.50 -1.03
CA ASN A 105 -4.11 19.31 -0.80
C ASN A 105 -4.72 18.24 -1.74
N LYS A 106 -4.21 17.01 -1.68
CA LYS A 106 -4.57 15.93 -2.60
C LYS A 106 -5.68 15.04 -2.08
N LYS A 107 -6.62 14.68 -2.96
CA LYS A 107 -7.61 13.64 -2.68
C LYS A 107 -6.94 12.27 -2.71
N PHE A 108 -7.23 11.44 -1.71
CA PHE A 108 -6.57 10.14 -1.60
C PHE A 108 -7.40 9.11 -0.84
N ILE A 109 -7.04 7.84 -1.04
CA ILE A 109 -7.45 6.70 -0.22
C ILE A 109 -6.20 6.11 0.43
N PHE A 110 -6.27 5.86 1.74
CA PHE A 110 -5.26 5.12 2.50
C PHE A 110 -5.71 3.68 2.75
N ALA A 111 -4.84 2.71 2.43
CA ALA A 111 -5.07 1.31 2.72
C ALA A 111 -4.78 1.00 4.18
N SER A 112 -5.81 0.87 4.98
CA SER A 112 -5.74 0.39 6.36
C SER A 112 -6.02 -1.12 6.44
N SER A 113 -6.14 -1.64 7.64
CA SER A 113 -6.36 -3.06 7.93
C SER A 113 -7.34 -3.21 9.08
N GLN A 114 -8.07 -4.31 9.10
CA GLN A 114 -8.88 -4.69 10.27
C GLN A 114 -8.01 -4.79 11.56
N MET A 115 -6.70 -5.05 11.41
CA MET A 115 -5.78 -5.11 12.54
C MET A 115 -5.57 -3.75 13.22
N SER A 116 -6.01 -2.63 12.62
CA SER A 116 -5.99 -1.32 13.28
C SER A 116 -6.85 -1.24 14.54
N ASN A 117 -7.71 -2.24 14.76
CA ASN A 117 -8.52 -2.39 15.98
C ASN A 117 -7.82 -3.28 17.04
N MET A 118 -6.59 -3.74 16.80
CA MET A 118 -5.85 -4.66 17.68
C MET A 118 -4.74 -3.92 18.41
N ASP A 119 -4.93 -3.59 19.67
CA ASP A 119 -3.97 -2.82 20.49
C ASP A 119 -2.62 -3.53 20.68
N SER A 120 -2.60 -4.86 20.62
CA SER A 120 -1.37 -5.65 20.78
C SER A 120 -0.50 -5.76 19.52
N SER A 121 -0.99 -5.26 18.38
CA SER A 121 -0.29 -5.33 17.10
C SER A 121 0.40 -4.00 16.74
N PRO A 122 1.74 -3.94 16.72
CA PRO A 122 2.46 -2.74 16.25
C PRO A 122 2.08 -2.35 14.82
N TYR A 123 1.88 -3.33 13.93
CA TYR A 123 1.33 -3.08 12.60
C TYR A 123 -0.07 -2.44 12.66
N GLY A 124 -0.94 -2.98 13.52
CA GLY A 124 -2.28 -2.42 13.75
C GLY A 124 -2.22 -0.98 14.25
N THR A 125 -1.34 -0.70 15.23
CA THR A 125 -1.12 0.65 15.77
C THR A 125 -0.68 1.63 14.67
N LEU A 126 0.27 1.23 13.81
CA LEU A 126 0.70 2.07 12.69
C LEU A 126 -0.45 2.33 11.69
N LYS A 127 -1.27 1.33 11.40
CA LYS A 127 -2.45 1.49 10.54
C LYS A 127 -3.47 2.43 11.18
N LYS A 128 -3.70 2.31 12.49
CA LYS A 128 -4.57 3.21 13.25
C LYS A 128 -4.09 4.66 13.20
N LEU A 129 -2.80 4.88 13.41
CA LEU A 129 -2.19 6.21 13.24
C LEU A 129 -2.42 6.76 11.83
N GLY A 130 -2.23 5.93 10.80
CA GLY A 130 -2.50 6.30 9.41
C GLY A 130 -3.98 6.68 9.16
N GLU A 131 -4.93 5.99 9.81
CA GLU A 131 -6.35 6.34 9.75
C GLU A 131 -6.63 7.72 10.35
N ASP A 132 -6.03 8.02 11.52
CA ASP A 132 -6.24 9.29 12.21
C ASP A 132 -5.61 10.46 11.43
N ILE A 133 -4.42 10.27 10.84
CA ILE A 133 -3.83 11.24 9.91
C ILE A 133 -4.73 11.41 8.67
N THR A 134 -5.26 10.31 8.12
CA THR A 134 -6.14 10.36 6.95
C THR A 134 -7.39 11.19 7.23
N LYS A 135 -8.01 11.02 8.39
CA LYS A 135 -9.16 11.84 8.82
C LYS A 135 -8.79 13.32 8.94
N SER A 136 -7.63 13.63 9.52
CA SER A 136 -7.19 15.02 9.69
C SER A 136 -6.91 15.74 8.36
N LEU A 137 -6.73 14.98 7.28
CA LEU A 137 -6.50 15.48 5.92
C LEU A 137 -7.72 15.33 5.00
N ASP A 138 -8.91 15.10 5.56
CA ASP A 138 -10.17 14.87 4.81
C ASP A 138 -10.06 13.76 3.74
N GLY A 139 -9.20 12.77 4.00
CA GLY A 139 -9.01 11.62 3.15
C GLY A 139 -9.98 10.48 3.45
N ILE A 140 -9.93 9.45 2.62
CA ILE A 140 -10.69 8.21 2.81
C ILE A 140 -9.71 7.11 3.22
N TYR A 141 -10.06 6.30 4.23
CA TYR A 141 -9.34 5.06 4.49
C TYR A 141 -10.26 3.86 4.32
N VAL A 142 -9.69 2.75 3.89
CA VAL A 142 -10.39 1.46 3.76
C VAL A 142 -9.69 0.41 4.60
N LYS A 143 -10.44 -0.31 5.43
CA LYS A 143 -9.91 -1.42 6.23
C LYS A 143 -10.05 -2.71 5.43
N PHE A 144 -8.92 -3.21 4.96
CA PHE A 144 -8.89 -4.53 4.34
C PHE A 144 -8.91 -5.62 5.42
N TRP A 145 -9.65 -6.68 5.12
CA TRP A 145 -9.64 -7.93 5.86
C TRP A 145 -8.68 -8.92 5.19
N ASN A 146 -9.10 -10.13 4.96
CA ASN A 146 -8.29 -11.12 4.27
C ASN A 146 -8.32 -10.87 2.76
N VAL A 147 -7.27 -10.25 2.23
CA VAL A 147 -7.07 -10.11 0.80
C VAL A 147 -6.36 -11.36 0.29
N TYR A 148 -6.88 -11.97 -0.75
CA TYR A 148 -6.28 -13.15 -1.37
C TYR A 148 -6.28 -13.02 -2.90
N GLY A 149 -5.43 -13.81 -3.57
CA GLY A 149 -5.27 -13.78 -5.01
C GLY A 149 -3.86 -14.20 -5.39
N ILE A 150 -3.45 -13.89 -6.62
CA ILE A 150 -2.10 -14.20 -7.10
C ILE A 150 -1.09 -13.30 -6.40
N GLU A 151 -0.11 -13.90 -5.73
CA GLU A 151 0.98 -13.22 -5.03
C GLU A 151 2.31 -13.49 -5.71
N LYS A 152 3.08 -12.42 -5.95
CA LYS A 152 4.39 -12.51 -6.62
C LYS A 152 5.51 -12.89 -5.65
N ASP A 153 5.43 -12.45 -4.39
CA ASP A 153 6.43 -12.71 -3.35
C ASP A 153 5.86 -13.70 -2.32
N LEU A 154 6.22 -14.98 -2.49
CA LEU A 154 5.75 -16.04 -1.61
C LEU A 154 6.35 -15.97 -0.18
N ASN A 155 7.43 -15.21 0.04
CA ASN A 155 7.93 -14.97 1.41
C ASN A 155 7.02 -14.05 2.22
N LYS A 156 6.19 -13.25 1.53
CA LYS A 156 5.20 -12.36 2.12
C LYS A 156 3.76 -12.83 1.91
N SER A 157 3.58 -14.07 1.46
CA SER A 157 2.26 -14.62 1.12
C SER A 157 1.29 -14.67 2.29
N HIS A 158 0.01 -14.65 1.96
CA HIS A 158 -1.10 -14.74 2.90
C HIS A 158 -1.57 -16.19 3.04
N VAL A 159 -2.26 -16.46 4.14
CA VAL A 159 -2.66 -17.82 4.55
C VAL A 159 -3.43 -18.61 3.48
N ILE A 160 -4.29 -17.96 2.72
CA ILE A 160 -5.07 -18.63 1.66
C ILE A 160 -4.17 -19.12 0.53
N THR A 161 -3.23 -18.26 0.09
CA THR A 161 -2.21 -18.65 -0.91
C THR A 161 -1.35 -19.80 -0.39
N ASP A 162 -0.91 -19.74 0.89
CA ASP A 162 -0.14 -20.83 1.50
C ASP A 162 -0.91 -22.14 1.51
N PHE A 163 -2.18 -22.14 1.88
CA PHE A 163 -3.01 -23.34 1.89
C PHE A 163 -3.21 -23.92 0.50
N ILE A 164 -3.43 -23.08 -0.50
CA ILE A 164 -3.53 -23.55 -1.91
C ILE A 164 -2.22 -24.21 -2.33
N LEU A 165 -1.07 -23.58 -2.07
CA LEU A 165 0.23 -24.13 -2.44
C LEU A 165 0.53 -25.43 -1.71
N MET A 166 0.21 -25.55 -0.42
CA MET A 166 0.35 -26.81 0.34
C MET A 166 -0.55 -27.90 -0.23
N ALA A 167 -1.82 -27.58 -0.52
CA ALA A 167 -2.75 -28.56 -1.09
C ALA A 167 -2.29 -29.07 -2.45
N LEU A 168 -1.76 -28.20 -3.31
CA LEU A 168 -1.24 -28.58 -4.62
C LEU A 168 0.04 -29.41 -4.53
N LYS A 169 0.95 -29.10 -3.60
CA LYS A 169 2.24 -29.76 -3.45
C LYS A 169 2.14 -31.06 -2.65
N ASP A 170 1.57 -30.97 -1.47
CA ASP A 170 1.64 -32.04 -0.46
C ASP A 170 0.33 -32.81 -0.34
N LYS A 171 -0.74 -32.40 -1.04
CA LYS A 171 -2.12 -32.91 -0.92
C LYS A 171 -2.63 -32.91 0.53
N LYS A 172 -2.00 -32.12 1.41
CA LYS A 172 -2.34 -31.95 2.83
C LYS A 172 -2.13 -30.50 3.23
N ILE A 173 -3.02 -29.99 4.07
CA ILE A 173 -2.89 -28.66 4.67
C ILE A 173 -2.44 -28.87 6.12
N LYS A 174 -1.27 -28.32 6.48
CA LYS A 174 -0.78 -28.28 7.87
C LYS A 174 -1.09 -26.88 8.43
N MET A 175 -1.87 -26.83 9.50
CA MET A 175 -2.15 -25.61 10.27
C MET A 175 -1.14 -25.41 11.37
#